data_6270f2029d51f782226c817a6544c2d5
#
_entry.id   6270f2029d51f782226c817a6544c2d5
#
_cell.length_a   1.000
_cell.length_b   1.000
_cell.length_c   1.000
_cell.angle_alpha   90.00
_cell.angle_beta   90.00
_cell.angle_gamma   90.00
#
_symmetry.space_group_name_H-M   'P 1'
#
loop_
_entity.id
_entity.type
_entity.pdbx_description
1 polymer ?
#
loop_
_entity_poly.entity_id
_entity_poly.type
_entity_poly.pdbx_seq_one_letter_code
_entity_poly.pdbx_strand_id
1 'polypeptide(L)'
;VTYMETKLQSQQMQYPRFIQNKPCGIDKLDGGSQERLAKTIARHFRQNDSLNDDNALPRIIGIEGIWGSGKSNVVKMLEKELSDNYYFFEYDAWGHQEDLQRRSILELLTSKLIDDGILSGDTTIRIKGGGEKTVSWAEKLKYLLARKTETVTEKYPLISNGMVAAFLVAVLTP
;
A
#
# COMPACT_ATOMS: atom_id res chain seq x y z
N VAL A 1 -59.92 -27.88 -33.62
CA VAL A 1 -59.26 -27.97 -32.31
C VAL A 1 -58.00 -27.07 -32.41
N THR A 2 -58.18 -25.81 -31.94
CA THR A 2 -57.17 -24.76 -31.99
C THR A 2 -56.25 -24.94 -30.79
N TYR A 3 -55.02 -25.35 -31.05
CA TYR A 3 -53.98 -25.39 -30.03
C TYR A 3 -53.60 -23.95 -29.73
N MET A 4 -54.00 -23.44 -28.57
CA MET A 4 -53.40 -22.26 -27.97
C MET A 4 -52.02 -22.61 -27.46
N GLU A 5 -51.00 -22.23 -28.22
CA GLU A 5 -49.64 -22.16 -27.71
C GLU A 5 -49.54 -21.02 -26.68
N THR A 6 -49.65 -21.40 -25.43
CA THR A 6 -49.33 -20.50 -24.33
C THR A 6 -47.82 -20.26 -24.35
N LYS A 7 -47.38 -19.13 -24.93
CA LYS A 7 -46.04 -18.61 -24.74
C LYS A 7 -45.83 -18.37 -23.24
N LEU A 8 -45.26 -19.35 -22.58
CA LEU A 8 -44.56 -19.13 -21.31
C LEU A 8 -43.40 -18.20 -21.59
N GLN A 9 -43.65 -16.90 -21.52
CA GLN A 9 -42.58 -15.93 -21.37
C GLN A 9 -41.83 -16.31 -20.09
N SER A 10 -40.68 -16.93 -20.24
CA SER A 10 -39.71 -17.08 -19.18
C SER A 10 -39.35 -15.67 -18.71
N GLN A 11 -40.04 -15.19 -17.69
CA GLN A 11 -39.56 -14.07 -16.91
C GLN A 11 -38.16 -14.46 -16.42
N GLN A 12 -37.13 -14.03 -17.12
CA GLN A 12 -35.79 -14.07 -16.59
C GLN A 12 -35.86 -13.33 -15.25
N MET A 13 -35.80 -14.06 -14.15
CA MET A 13 -35.63 -13.49 -12.83
C MET A 13 -34.38 -12.66 -12.87
N GLN A 14 -34.56 -11.35 -12.95
CA GLN A 14 -33.48 -10.39 -12.93
C GLN A 14 -33.00 -10.33 -11.48
N TYR A 15 -32.00 -11.15 -11.16
CA TYR A 15 -31.38 -11.09 -9.84
C TYR A 15 -30.92 -9.67 -9.56
N PRO A 16 -31.13 -9.15 -8.34
CA PRO A 16 -30.66 -7.82 -8.01
C PRO A 16 -29.15 -7.75 -8.29
N ARG A 17 -28.74 -6.79 -9.12
CA ARG A 17 -27.34 -6.55 -9.37
C ARG A 17 -26.73 -5.97 -8.10
N PHE A 18 -25.86 -6.74 -7.46
CA PHE A 18 -25.05 -6.20 -6.38
C PHE A 18 -24.17 -5.09 -6.93
N ILE A 19 -24.41 -3.88 -6.48
CA ILE A 19 -23.55 -2.74 -6.81
C ILE A 19 -22.22 -2.98 -6.11
N GLN A 20 -21.17 -3.17 -6.88
CA GLN A 20 -19.83 -3.25 -6.32
C GLN A 20 -19.52 -1.92 -5.62
N ASN A 21 -19.15 -1.97 -4.36
CA ASN A 21 -18.74 -0.79 -3.60
C ASN A 21 -17.31 -0.34 -3.97
N LYS A 22 -17.06 -0.18 -5.28
CA LYS A 22 -15.80 0.30 -5.82
C LYS A 22 -15.95 1.72 -6.34
N PRO A 23 -14.95 2.58 -6.15
CA PRO A 23 -14.94 3.92 -6.73
C PRO A 23 -15.04 3.82 -8.27
N CYS A 24 -16.02 4.50 -8.86
CA CYS A 24 -16.24 4.45 -10.30
C CYS A 24 -15.49 5.57 -11.07
N GLY A 25 -14.99 6.59 -10.36
CA GLY A 25 -14.34 7.75 -10.94
C GLY A 25 -15.29 8.61 -11.79
N ILE A 26 -16.58 8.63 -11.44
CA ILE A 26 -17.63 9.44 -12.06
C ILE A 26 -18.47 10.05 -10.95
N ASP A 27 -18.76 11.35 -11.06
CA ASP A 27 -19.68 12.02 -10.15
C ASP A 27 -21.12 11.72 -10.59
N LYS A 28 -21.86 11.04 -9.71
CA LYS A 28 -23.27 10.70 -9.89
C LYS A 28 -24.19 11.57 -9.02
N LEU A 29 -23.61 12.53 -8.29
CA LEU A 29 -24.39 13.43 -7.43
C LEU A 29 -24.86 14.64 -8.22
N ASP A 30 -26.09 15.05 -7.96
CA ASP A 30 -26.62 16.28 -8.53
C ASP A 30 -25.74 17.47 -8.14
N GLY A 31 -25.35 18.26 -9.15
CA GLY A 31 -24.48 19.41 -8.97
C GLY A 31 -22.96 19.16 -9.02
N GLY A 32 -22.49 17.91 -9.27
CA GLY A 32 -21.10 17.61 -9.55
C GLY A 32 -20.11 18.02 -8.46
N SER A 33 -20.46 17.83 -7.20
CA SER A 33 -19.67 18.29 -6.05
C SER A 33 -18.33 17.54 -5.93
N GLN A 34 -18.30 16.24 -6.20
CA GLN A 34 -17.10 15.42 -6.15
C GLN A 34 -16.14 15.78 -7.30
N GLU A 35 -16.67 16.02 -8.50
CA GLU A 35 -15.87 16.43 -9.65
C GLU A 35 -15.23 17.80 -9.43
N ARG A 36 -16.00 18.77 -8.90
CA ARG A 36 -15.45 20.10 -8.57
C ARG A 36 -14.34 20.01 -7.52
N LEU A 37 -14.51 19.14 -6.49
CA LEU A 37 -13.49 18.93 -5.48
C LEU A 37 -12.22 18.32 -6.10
N ALA A 38 -12.35 17.28 -6.93
CA ALA A 38 -11.22 16.66 -7.61
C ALA A 38 -10.47 17.66 -8.50
N LYS A 39 -11.18 18.46 -9.29
CA LYS A 39 -10.59 19.51 -10.14
C LYS A 39 -9.90 20.62 -9.33
N THR A 40 -10.45 20.96 -8.16
CA THR A 40 -9.83 21.96 -7.27
C THR A 40 -8.52 21.44 -6.69
N ILE A 41 -8.49 20.19 -6.25
CA ILE A 41 -7.28 19.53 -5.75
C ILE A 41 -6.24 19.41 -6.89
N ALA A 42 -6.67 18.99 -8.08
CA ALA A 42 -5.77 18.89 -9.24
C ALA A 42 -5.14 20.24 -9.59
N ARG A 43 -5.90 21.32 -9.56
CA ARG A 43 -5.40 22.68 -9.77
C ARG A 43 -4.37 23.07 -8.73
N HIS A 44 -4.60 22.73 -7.47
CA HIS A 44 -3.67 23.01 -6.37
C HIS A 44 -2.31 22.30 -6.60
N PHE A 45 -2.32 21.04 -7.01
CA PHE A 45 -1.07 20.32 -7.35
C PHE A 45 -0.34 20.97 -8.52
N ARG A 46 -1.03 21.27 -9.63
CA ARG A 46 -0.43 21.90 -10.80
C ARG A 46 0.14 23.30 -10.52
N GLN A 47 -0.54 24.08 -9.68
CA GLN A 47 -0.03 25.39 -9.25
C GLN A 47 1.21 25.26 -8.39
N ASN A 48 1.25 24.25 -7.52
CA ASN A 48 2.39 24.02 -6.63
C ASN A 48 3.66 23.64 -7.39
N ASP A 49 3.54 22.88 -8.50
CA ASP A 49 4.68 22.53 -9.34
C ASP A 49 5.29 23.72 -10.09
N SER A 50 4.53 24.78 -10.27
CA SER A 50 4.99 26.02 -10.92
C SER A 50 5.62 27.03 -9.96
N LEU A 51 5.55 26.77 -8.65
CA LEU A 51 6.11 27.66 -7.62
C LEU A 51 7.54 27.24 -7.25
N ASN A 52 8.40 28.22 -7.00
CA ASN A 52 9.70 27.96 -6.39
C ASN A 52 9.54 27.44 -4.96
N ASP A 53 10.52 26.66 -4.46
CA ASP A 53 10.48 25.98 -3.16
C ASP A 53 10.09 26.89 -1.97
N ASP A 54 10.50 28.16 -2.00
CA ASP A 54 10.19 29.13 -0.92
C ASP A 54 8.70 29.49 -0.81
N ASN A 55 7.92 29.29 -1.87
CA ASN A 55 6.50 29.58 -1.94
C ASN A 55 5.64 28.33 -2.12
N ALA A 56 6.22 27.14 -1.94
CA ALA A 56 5.51 25.89 -2.14
C ALA A 56 4.35 25.74 -1.14
N LEU A 57 3.18 25.44 -1.66
CA LEU A 57 2.00 25.14 -0.85
C LEU A 57 2.13 23.76 -0.19
N PRO A 58 1.36 23.48 0.88
CA PRO A 58 1.37 22.16 1.50
C PRO A 58 1.11 21.03 0.51
N ARG A 59 1.96 20.00 0.52
CA ARG A 59 1.83 18.82 -0.36
C ARG A 59 0.95 17.71 0.24
N ILE A 60 0.41 17.94 1.44
CA ILE A 60 -0.47 16.99 2.11
C ILE A 60 -1.88 17.55 2.10
N ILE A 61 -2.81 16.80 1.52
CA ILE A 61 -4.22 17.15 1.47
C ILE A 61 -5.02 16.05 2.18
N GLY A 62 -5.77 16.42 3.22
CA GLY A 62 -6.71 15.54 3.90
C GLY A 62 -8.11 15.65 3.31
N ILE A 63 -8.74 14.51 3.00
CA ILE A 63 -10.15 14.45 2.59
C ILE A 63 -10.91 13.76 3.72
N GLU A 64 -11.76 14.51 4.42
CA GLU A 64 -12.59 14.01 5.50
C GLU A 64 -14.04 13.84 5.06
N GLY A 65 -14.73 12.93 5.73
CA GLY A 65 -16.16 12.68 5.48
C GLY A 65 -16.60 11.36 6.11
N ILE A 66 -17.89 11.22 6.31
CA ILE A 66 -18.50 10.00 6.85
C ILE A 66 -18.25 8.81 5.93
N TRP A 67 -18.41 7.61 6.46
CA TRP A 67 -18.34 6.39 5.66
C TRP A 67 -19.38 6.43 4.52
N GLY A 68 -18.97 6.06 3.31
CA GLY A 68 -19.85 6.10 2.14
C GLY A 68 -19.99 7.46 1.44
N SER A 69 -19.37 8.54 1.94
CA SER A 69 -19.45 9.89 1.32
C SER A 69 -18.75 10.02 -0.04
N GLY A 70 -18.10 8.95 -0.53
CA GLY A 70 -17.46 8.94 -1.83
C GLY A 70 -16.03 9.49 -1.87
N LYS A 71 -15.31 9.56 -0.73
CA LYS A 71 -13.92 10.01 -0.68
C LYS A 71 -13.01 9.30 -1.69
N SER A 72 -13.07 7.98 -1.74
CA SER A 72 -12.29 7.17 -2.69
C SER A 72 -12.69 7.45 -4.15
N ASN A 73 -13.94 7.86 -4.40
CA ASN A 73 -14.38 8.26 -5.74
C ASN A 73 -13.74 9.58 -6.18
N VAL A 74 -13.60 10.54 -5.26
CA VAL A 74 -12.86 11.80 -5.50
C VAL A 74 -11.41 11.51 -5.84
N VAL A 75 -10.75 10.60 -5.11
CA VAL A 75 -9.36 10.19 -5.41
C VAL A 75 -9.27 9.56 -6.80
N LYS A 76 -10.23 8.73 -7.19
CA LYS A 76 -10.25 8.11 -8.52
C LYS A 76 -10.49 9.11 -9.66
N MET A 77 -11.27 10.16 -9.40
CA MET A 77 -11.41 11.27 -10.35
C MET A 77 -10.13 12.10 -10.42
N LEU A 78 -9.50 12.36 -9.28
CA LEU A 78 -8.23 13.08 -9.20
C LEU A 78 -7.12 12.34 -9.99
N GLU A 79 -7.05 11.02 -9.87
CA GLU A 79 -6.15 10.19 -10.66
C GLU A 79 -6.35 10.44 -12.17
N LYS A 80 -7.59 10.47 -12.64
CA LYS A 80 -7.89 10.76 -14.06
C LYS A 80 -7.48 12.17 -14.48
N GLU A 81 -7.69 13.16 -13.62
CA GLU A 81 -7.36 14.58 -13.90
C GLU A 81 -5.84 14.81 -13.95
N LEU A 82 -5.05 14.03 -13.24
CA LEU A 82 -3.60 14.20 -13.09
C LEU A 82 -2.76 13.13 -13.81
N SER A 83 -3.39 12.18 -14.51
CA SER A 83 -2.71 11.02 -15.13
C SER A 83 -1.58 11.37 -16.08
N ASP A 84 -1.61 12.57 -16.69
CA ASP A 84 -0.62 12.97 -17.69
C ASP A 84 0.76 13.31 -17.08
N ASN A 85 0.78 13.83 -15.85
CA ASN A 85 1.98 14.38 -15.23
C ASN A 85 2.35 13.73 -13.88
N TYR A 86 1.46 12.89 -13.32
CA TYR A 86 1.64 12.31 -12.00
C TYR A 86 1.47 10.81 -12.03
N TYR A 87 2.33 10.13 -11.27
CA TYR A 87 2.17 8.71 -11.00
C TYR A 87 1.35 8.52 -9.73
N PHE A 88 0.29 7.70 -9.82
CA PHE A 88 -0.61 7.41 -8.71
C PHE A 88 -0.29 6.06 -8.07
N PHE A 89 -0.08 6.11 -6.77
CA PHE A 89 0.05 4.93 -5.93
C PHE A 89 -0.97 5.00 -4.80
N GLU A 90 -1.88 4.02 -4.75
CA GLU A 90 -2.88 3.88 -3.70
C GLU A 90 -2.41 2.87 -2.66
N TYR A 91 -2.42 3.27 -1.39
CA TYR A 91 -2.07 2.42 -0.26
C TYR A 91 -3.22 2.34 0.72
N ASP A 92 -3.80 1.13 0.90
CA ASP A 92 -4.83 0.86 1.89
C ASP A 92 -4.20 0.53 3.25
N ALA A 93 -4.15 1.53 4.13
CA ALA A 93 -3.60 1.36 5.46
C ALA A 93 -4.45 0.45 6.36
N TRP A 94 -5.76 0.28 6.07
CA TRP A 94 -6.65 -0.60 6.83
C TRP A 94 -6.41 -2.07 6.49
N GLY A 95 -6.14 -2.37 5.24
CA GLY A 95 -5.82 -3.72 4.79
C GLY A 95 -4.48 -4.26 5.29
N HIS A 96 -3.60 -3.38 5.81
CA HIS A 96 -2.24 -3.70 6.23
C HIS A 96 -1.94 -3.34 7.69
N GLN A 97 -2.95 -3.40 8.57
CA GLN A 97 -2.80 -3.00 9.99
C GLN A 97 -1.84 -3.89 10.78
N GLU A 98 -1.71 -5.16 10.43
CA GLU A 98 -0.86 -6.14 11.11
C GLU A 98 0.60 -6.09 10.64
N ASP A 99 0.86 -5.48 9.48
CA ASP A 99 2.19 -5.37 8.91
C ASP A 99 2.93 -4.11 9.40
N LEU A 100 4.25 -4.15 9.37
CA LEU A 100 5.06 -2.95 9.52
C LEU A 100 4.76 -2.01 8.34
N GLN A 101 3.91 -1.01 8.54
CA GLN A 101 3.37 -0.14 7.49
C GLN A 101 4.45 0.41 6.54
N ARG A 102 5.63 0.80 7.07
CA ARG A 102 6.75 1.28 6.24
C ARG A 102 7.25 0.23 5.26
N ARG A 103 7.29 -1.02 5.70
CA ARG A 103 7.72 -2.14 4.85
C ARG A 103 6.69 -2.42 3.79
N SER A 104 5.44 -2.53 4.19
CA SER A 104 4.30 -2.79 3.31
C SER A 104 4.18 -1.74 2.19
N ILE A 105 4.28 -0.44 2.53
CA ILE A 105 4.27 0.65 1.54
C ILE A 105 5.41 0.48 0.52
N LEU A 106 6.65 0.21 0.99
CA LEU A 106 7.79 0.07 0.09
C LEU A 106 7.69 -1.16 -0.81
N GLU A 107 7.25 -2.29 -0.28
CA GLU A 107 7.08 -3.53 -1.05
C GLU A 107 5.99 -3.35 -2.11
N LEU A 108 4.82 -2.80 -1.74
CA LEU A 108 3.72 -2.56 -2.68
C LEU A 108 4.06 -1.52 -3.75
N LEU A 109 4.69 -0.40 -3.37
CA LEU A 109 5.12 0.62 -4.32
C LEU A 109 6.15 0.04 -5.31
N THR A 110 7.13 -0.71 -4.81
CA THR A 110 8.15 -1.32 -5.66
C THR A 110 7.53 -2.32 -6.64
N SER A 111 6.63 -3.19 -6.16
CA SER A 111 5.91 -4.14 -7.01
C SER A 111 5.13 -3.41 -8.11
N LYS A 112 4.37 -2.40 -7.74
CA LYS A 112 3.59 -1.62 -8.71
C LYS A 112 4.45 -0.91 -9.75
N LEU A 113 5.60 -0.35 -9.35
CA LEU A 113 6.53 0.30 -10.28
C LEU A 113 7.17 -0.70 -11.26
N ILE A 114 7.38 -1.94 -10.84
CA ILE A 114 7.86 -3.03 -11.71
C ILE A 114 6.77 -3.46 -12.67
N ASP A 115 5.55 -3.67 -12.17
CA ASP A 115 4.40 -4.11 -12.96
C ASP A 115 4.04 -3.08 -14.04
N ASP A 116 4.18 -1.79 -13.74
CA ASP A 116 3.96 -0.69 -14.68
C ASP A 116 5.18 -0.42 -15.61
N GLY A 117 6.25 -1.21 -15.49
CA GLY A 117 7.44 -1.12 -16.34
C GLY A 117 8.32 0.13 -16.09
N ILE A 118 8.08 0.86 -15.01
CA ILE A 118 8.87 2.05 -14.64
C ILE A 118 10.19 1.64 -13.99
N LEU A 119 10.18 0.54 -13.23
CA LEU A 119 11.34 0.02 -12.53
C LEU A 119 11.73 -1.35 -13.10
N SER A 120 13.03 -1.56 -13.31
CA SER A 120 13.54 -2.89 -13.67
C SER A 120 13.27 -3.89 -12.55
N GLY A 121 12.97 -5.14 -12.89
CA GLY A 121 12.75 -6.22 -11.92
C GLY A 121 13.99 -6.52 -11.06
N ASP A 122 15.17 -6.26 -11.62
CA ASP A 122 16.46 -6.53 -10.99
C ASP A 122 17.19 -5.24 -10.62
N THR A 123 17.98 -5.31 -9.55
CA THR A 123 18.80 -4.22 -9.05
C THR A 123 20.14 -4.76 -8.55
N THR A 124 21.09 -3.89 -8.23
CA THR A 124 22.39 -4.29 -7.70
C THR A 124 22.52 -3.95 -6.21
N ILE A 125 23.22 -4.79 -5.46
CA ILE A 125 23.67 -4.52 -4.10
C ILE A 125 25.20 -4.64 -4.02
N ARG A 126 25.82 -3.77 -3.20
CA ARG A 126 27.25 -3.89 -2.86
C ARG A 126 27.44 -4.92 -1.77
N ILE A 127 28.35 -5.84 -2.00
CA ILE A 127 28.75 -6.86 -1.02
C ILE A 127 29.95 -6.34 -0.21
N LYS A 128 30.05 -6.75 1.07
CA LYS A 128 31.25 -6.55 1.87
C LYS A 128 32.41 -7.27 1.17
N GLY A 129 33.36 -6.50 0.60
CA GLY A 129 34.47 -7.03 -0.21
C GLY A 129 34.62 -6.36 -1.57
N GLY A 130 33.76 -5.39 -1.92
CA GLY A 130 33.93 -4.52 -3.10
C GLY A 130 33.28 -5.02 -4.40
N GLY A 131 32.52 -6.13 -4.36
CA GLY A 131 31.77 -6.65 -5.50
C GLY A 131 30.31 -6.13 -5.54
N GLU A 132 29.74 -6.17 -6.75
CA GLU A 132 28.30 -5.93 -6.94
C GLU A 132 27.60 -7.26 -7.31
N LYS A 133 26.42 -7.49 -6.73
CA LYS A 133 25.58 -8.64 -7.03
C LYS A 133 24.23 -8.16 -7.52
N THR A 134 23.75 -8.72 -8.63
CA THR A 134 22.37 -8.50 -9.10
C THR A 134 21.41 -9.27 -8.23
N VAL A 135 20.36 -8.63 -7.76
CA VAL A 135 19.34 -9.19 -6.89
C VAL A 135 17.97 -8.63 -7.28
N SER A 136 16.91 -9.31 -6.90
CA SER A 136 15.57 -8.75 -7.03
C SER A 136 15.34 -7.58 -6.06
N TRP A 137 14.39 -6.70 -6.38
CA TRP A 137 14.02 -5.62 -5.48
C TRP A 137 13.49 -6.11 -4.13
N ALA A 138 12.78 -7.25 -4.10
CA ALA A 138 12.31 -7.87 -2.86
C ALA A 138 13.49 -8.27 -1.96
N GLU A 139 14.57 -8.81 -2.52
CA GLU A 139 15.79 -9.17 -1.79
C GLU A 139 16.52 -7.91 -1.29
N LYS A 140 16.65 -6.89 -2.14
CA LYS A 140 17.24 -5.60 -1.76
C LYS A 140 16.48 -4.92 -0.62
N LEU A 141 15.16 -4.91 -0.67
CA LEU A 141 14.32 -4.35 0.41
C LEU A 141 14.52 -5.11 1.72
N LYS A 142 14.53 -6.44 1.69
CA LYS A 142 14.87 -7.25 2.89
C LYS A 142 16.23 -6.88 3.45
N TYR A 143 17.23 -6.73 2.59
CA TYR A 143 18.58 -6.33 3.00
C TYR A 143 18.63 -4.93 3.62
N LEU A 144 17.94 -3.96 3.02
CA LEU A 144 17.87 -2.58 3.52
C LEU A 144 17.12 -2.47 4.84
N LEU A 145 16.02 -3.22 4.98
CA LEU A 145 15.17 -3.23 6.17
C LEU A 145 15.85 -3.99 7.32
N ALA A 146 16.54 -5.10 7.04
CA ALA A 146 17.30 -5.85 8.03
C ALA A 146 18.49 -5.07 8.62
N ARG A 147 19.04 -4.08 7.90
CA ARG A 147 20.11 -3.22 8.39
C ARG A 147 19.74 -2.38 9.61
N LYS A 148 18.47 -2.15 9.87
CA LYS A 148 17.96 -1.41 11.04
C LYS A 148 17.49 -2.30 12.19
N THR A 149 17.45 -3.60 11.99
CA THR A 149 17.25 -4.53 13.11
C THR A 149 18.60 -4.65 13.80
N GLU A 150 18.83 -3.85 14.84
CA GLU A 150 19.82 -4.19 15.84
C GLU A 150 19.44 -5.60 16.31
N THR A 151 20.26 -6.57 15.99
CA THR A 151 20.21 -7.86 16.63
C THR A 151 20.53 -7.57 18.10
N VAL A 152 19.50 -7.41 18.90
CA VAL A 152 19.61 -7.52 20.36
C VAL A 152 20.03 -8.96 20.59
N THR A 153 21.33 -9.19 20.63
CA THR A 153 21.89 -10.45 21.11
C THR A 153 21.60 -10.42 22.61
N GLU A 154 20.47 -10.96 23.02
CA GLU A 154 20.25 -11.30 24.41
C GLU A 154 21.37 -12.27 24.80
N LYS A 155 22.38 -11.72 25.45
CA LYS A 155 23.42 -12.55 26.09
C LYS A 155 22.75 -13.22 27.28
N TYR A 156 22.21 -14.38 27.06
CA TYR A 156 21.86 -15.25 28.18
C TYR A 156 23.14 -15.50 29.00
N PRO A 157 23.10 -15.32 30.33
CA PRO A 157 24.27 -15.61 31.15
C PRO A 157 24.60 -17.09 30.97
N LEU A 158 25.68 -17.35 30.25
CA LEU A 158 26.23 -18.70 30.16
C LEU A 158 26.57 -19.15 31.60
N ILE A 159 25.93 -20.25 32.04
CA ILE A 159 26.27 -20.88 33.29
C ILE A 159 27.75 -21.20 33.19
N SER A 160 28.57 -20.49 33.96
CA SER A 160 30.01 -20.72 33.93
C SER A 160 30.30 -22.11 34.53
N ASN A 161 31.34 -22.78 34.01
CA ASN A 161 31.76 -24.08 34.56
C ASN A 161 31.99 -24.00 36.07
N GLY A 162 32.37 -22.84 36.61
CA GLY A 162 32.47 -22.61 38.05
C GLY A 162 31.15 -22.66 38.80
N MET A 163 30.04 -22.18 38.20
CA MET A 163 28.71 -22.31 38.82
C MET A 163 28.22 -23.77 38.84
N VAL A 164 28.53 -24.54 37.79
CA VAL A 164 28.20 -25.96 37.73
C VAL A 164 29.01 -26.73 38.79
N ALA A 165 30.29 -26.44 38.92
CA ALA A 165 31.14 -27.04 39.95
C ALA A 165 30.67 -26.66 41.35
N ALA A 166 30.33 -25.42 41.62
CA ALA A 166 29.82 -24.98 42.91
C ALA A 166 28.47 -25.67 43.27
N PHE A 167 27.60 -25.85 42.29
CA PHE A 167 26.34 -26.57 42.48
C PHE A 167 26.56 -28.05 42.78
N LEU A 168 27.50 -28.69 42.06
CA LEU A 168 27.83 -30.09 42.31
C LEU A 168 28.45 -30.29 43.72
N VAL A 169 29.33 -29.38 44.16
CA VAL A 169 29.90 -29.43 45.52
C VAL A 169 28.79 -29.26 46.56
N ALA A 170 27.86 -28.31 46.37
CA ALA A 170 26.76 -28.06 47.31
C ALA A 170 25.78 -29.26 47.43
N VAL A 171 25.62 -30.04 46.38
CA VAL A 171 24.71 -31.21 46.37
C VAL A 171 25.40 -32.48 46.92
N LEU A 172 26.74 -32.56 46.79
CA LEU A 172 27.50 -33.72 47.19
C LEU A 172 28.08 -33.62 48.60
N THR A 173 28.02 -32.45 49.24
CA THR A 173 28.39 -32.28 50.67
C THR A 173 27.15 -32.45 51.55
N PRO A 174 27.02 -33.50 52.36
CA PRO A 174 25.91 -33.70 53.26
C PRO A 174 25.85 -32.67 54.40
#